data_f3075176d70b3c676a16c7906186fcbc
#
_entry.id   f3075176d70b3c676a16c7906186fcbc
#
_cell.length_a   1.000
_cell.length_b   1.000
_cell.length_c   1.000
_cell.angle_alpha   90.00
_cell.angle_beta   90.00
_cell.angle_gamma   90.00
#
_symmetry.space_group_name_H-M   'P 1'
#
loop_
_entity.id
_entity.type
_entity.pdbx_description
1 polymer ?
#
loop_
_entity_poly.entity_id
_entity_poly.type
_entity_poly.pdbx_seq_one_letter_code
_entity_poly.pdbx_strand_id
1 'polypeptide(L)'
;MSGEPWFRPHGVLDPERHAALIAHREEIARDAGIPVHLLWQKLPAALGAAERAWLARFHLHRDERYCGLLLTGEAPALDPLQRVGAMAGCLSRNFVRARVVPLLDALEATAAGAPLAATCLLIPDFVPERAAVREAPAWRVAQLTALLTARWSRAGLQTVLYAPSLADTAREYGGFVADLLRNHYIEVAI
;
A
#
# COMPACT_ATOMS: atom_id res chain seq x y z
N MET A 1 -22.71 -21.79 20.75
CA MET A 1 -21.74 -21.47 19.68
C MET A 1 -21.46 -19.99 19.78
N SER A 2 -20.31 -19.62 20.30
CA SER A 2 -19.90 -18.22 20.36
C SER A 2 -19.69 -17.73 18.92
N GLY A 3 -20.57 -16.84 18.47
CA GLY A 3 -20.46 -16.25 17.16
C GLY A 3 -19.06 -15.64 16.98
N GLU A 4 -18.37 -16.01 15.92
CA GLU A 4 -17.06 -15.48 15.62
C GLU A 4 -17.11 -13.95 15.59
N PRO A 5 -16.14 -13.23 16.21
CA PRO A 5 -16.23 -11.78 16.41
C PRO A 5 -16.28 -10.95 15.12
N TRP A 6 -15.94 -11.55 13.98
CA TRP A 6 -15.97 -10.91 12.66
C TRP A 6 -17.34 -11.03 11.96
N PHE A 7 -18.23 -11.90 12.44
CA PHE A 7 -19.58 -12.03 11.93
C PHE A 7 -20.52 -11.11 12.73
N ARG A 8 -20.59 -9.85 12.34
CA ARG A 8 -21.48 -8.86 12.98
C ARG A 8 -22.45 -8.31 11.95
N PRO A 9 -23.77 -8.33 12.24
CA PRO A 9 -24.79 -7.77 11.33
C PRO A 9 -24.57 -6.30 10.98
N HIS A 10 -23.92 -5.55 11.88
CA HIS A 10 -23.59 -4.15 11.73
C HIS A 10 -22.08 -3.92 11.50
N GLY A 11 -21.35 -4.97 11.11
CA GLY A 11 -19.92 -4.89 10.81
C GLY A 11 -19.65 -4.30 9.43
N VAL A 12 -18.37 -4.25 9.09
CA VAL A 12 -17.88 -3.77 7.78
C VAL A 12 -18.14 -4.79 6.68
N LEU A 13 -18.35 -6.06 7.04
CA LEU A 13 -18.64 -7.16 6.10
C LEU A 13 -20.13 -7.44 6.04
N ASP A 14 -20.65 -7.51 4.85
CA ASP A 14 -21.98 -8.02 4.53
C ASP A 14 -21.86 -9.53 4.27
N PRO A 15 -22.61 -10.40 4.98
CA PRO A 15 -22.48 -11.85 4.88
C PRO A 15 -22.76 -12.41 3.47
N GLU A 16 -23.72 -11.86 2.76
CA GLU A 16 -24.08 -12.33 1.42
C GLU A 16 -23.04 -11.87 0.40
N ARG A 17 -22.75 -10.57 0.38
CA ARG A 17 -21.77 -9.97 -0.54
C ARG A 17 -20.37 -10.52 -0.34
N HIS A 18 -19.97 -10.78 0.91
CA HIS A 18 -18.63 -11.18 1.28
C HIS A 18 -18.50 -12.68 1.62
N ALA A 19 -19.48 -13.51 1.24
CA ALA A 19 -19.48 -14.94 1.58
C ALA A 19 -18.17 -15.65 1.21
N ALA A 20 -17.66 -15.43 -0.02
CA ALA A 20 -16.40 -16.01 -0.47
C ALA A 20 -15.18 -15.46 0.31
N LEU A 21 -15.16 -14.16 0.60
CA LEU A 21 -14.10 -13.54 1.41
C LEU A 21 -14.10 -14.11 2.84
N ILE A 22 -15.28 -14.30 3.41
CA ILE A 22 -15.46 -14.88 4.74
C ILE A 22 -14.96 -16.34 4.77
N ALA A 23 -15.29 -17.13 3.75
CA ALA A 23 -14.87 -18.53 3.64
C ALA A 23 -13.34 -18.68 3.50
N HIS A 24 -12.70 -17.77 2.76
CA HIS A 24 -11.25 -17.80 2.46
C HIS A 24 -10.43 -16.71 3.18
N ARG A 25 -10.93 -16.17 4.28
CA ARG A 25 -10.37 -15.02 4.98
C ARG A 25 -8.88 -15.13 5.32
N GLU A 26 -8.45 -16.32 5.76
CA GLU A 26 -7.05 -16.54 6.17
C GLU A 26 -6.11 -16.59 4.96
N GLU A 27 -6.56 -17.17 3.86
CA GLU A 27 -5.82 -17.18 2.60
C GLU A 27 -5.71 -15.77 2.02
N ILE A 28 -6.83 -15.04 1.96
CA ILE A 28 -6.85 -13.66 1.47
C ILE A 28 -5.97 -12.75 2.34
N ALA A 29 -6.02 -12.87 3.66
CA ALA A 29 -5.18 -12.08 4.56
C ALA A 29 -3.69 -12.41 4.39
N ARG A 30 -3.34 -13.68 4.22
CA ARG A 30 -1.97 -14.14 3.95
C ARG A 30 -1.46 -13.58 2.63
N ASP A 31 -2.25 -13.68 1.57
CA ASP A 31 -1.91 -13.14 0.24
C ASP A 31 -1.76 -11.63 0.26
N ALA A 32 -2.58 -10.95 1.06
CA ALA A 32 -2.51 -9.51 1.26
C ALA A 32 -1.37 -9.07 2.21
N GLY A 33 -0.69 -10.00 2.88
CA GLY A 33 0.38 -9.69 3.83
C GLY A 33 -0.10 -8.95 5.07
N ILE A 34 -1.32 -9.22 5.56
CA ILE A 34 -1.94 -8.53 6.69
C ILE A 34 -2.50 -9.52 7.72
N PRO A 35 -2.63 -9.10 8.99
CA PRO A 35 -3.43 -9.84 9.97
C PRO A 35 -4.88 -9.98 9.53
N VAL A 36 -5.45 -11.17 9.73
CA VAL A 36 -6.79 -11.51 9.24
C VAL A 36 -7.89 -10.57 9.74
N HIS A 37 -7.78 -10.03 10.97
CA HIS A 37 -8.77 -9.11 11.54
C HIS A 37 -8.90 -7.78 10.75
N LEU A 38 -7.86 -7.35 10.02
CA LEU A 38 -7.92 -6.14 9.20
C LEU A 38 -8.91 -6.23 8.04
N LEU A 39 -9.30 -7.42 7.63
CA LEU A 39 -10.31 -7.61 6.57
C LEU A 39 -11.69 -7.08 6.97
N TRP A 40 -12.04 -7.04 8.27
CA TRP A 40 -13.34 -6.55 8.77
C TRP A 40 -13.23 -5.38 9.73
N GLN A 41 -12.03 -4.99 10.12
CA GLN A 41 -11.85 -3.85 11.01
C GLN A 41 -12.22 -2.54 10.30
N LYS A 42 -12.89 -1.64 11.00
CA LYS A 42 -13.13 -0.27 10.51
C LYS A 42 -11.79 0.44 10.31
N LEU A 43 -11.75 1.31 9.31
CA LEU A 43 -10.58 2.16 9.11
C LEU A 43 -10.30 2.99 10.38
N PRO A 44 -9.05 3.00 10.86
CA PRO A 44 -8.65 3.79 12.02
C PRO A 44 -9.02 5.26 11.87
N ALA A 45 -9.40 5.92 12.97
CA ALA A 45 -9.71 7.35 12.94
C ALA A 45 -8.51 8.22 12.48
N ALA A 46 -7.30 7.72 12.73
CA ALA A 46 -6.05 8.36 12.33
C ALA A 46 -5.79 8.38 10.79
N LEU A 47 -6.57 7.63 9.98
CA LEU A 47 -6.56 7.85 8.53
C LEU A 47 -7.27 9.16 8.19
N GLY A 48 -6.55 10.05 7.51
CA GLY A 48 -7.04 11.36 7.13
C GLY A 48 -8.13 11.34 6.04
N ALA A 49 -8.73 12.49 5.81
CA ALA A 49 -9.79 12.64 4.80
C ALA A 49 -9.30 12.30 3.38
N ALA A 50 -8.06 12.68 3.03
CA ALA A 50 -7.47 12.43 1.72
C ALA A 50 -7.28 10.93 1.45
N GLU A 51 -6.78 10.16 2.44
CA GLU A 51 -6.62 8.71 2.32
C GLU A 51 -7.98 8.01 2.17
N ARG A 52 -8.97 8.42 2.97
CA ARG A 52 -10.34 7.88 2.89
C ARG A 52 -11.00 8.19 1.55
N ALA A 53 -10.83 9.42 1.05
CA ALA A 53 -11.34 9.82 -0.26
C ALA A 53 -10.69 9.01 -1.39
N TRP A 54 -9.37 8.78 -1.31
CA TRP A 54 -8.66 7.95 -2.27
C TRP A 54 -9.16 6.50 -2.26
N LEU A 55 -9.32 5.90 -1.08
CA LEU A 55 -9.88 4.54 -0.96
C LEU A 55 -11.30 4.43 -1.52
N ALA A 56 -12.15 5.41 -1.23
CA ALA A 56 -13.53 5.45 -1.71
C ALA A 56 -13.62 5.55 -3.23
N ARG A 57 -12.63 6.21 -3.87
CA ARG A 57 -12.57 6.43 -5.31
C ARG A 57 -11.58 5.50 -6.02
N PHE A 58 -11.10 4.46 -5.37
CA PHE A 58 -10.02 3.60 -5.88
C PHE A 58 -10.27 3.12 -7.32
N HIS A 59 -11.49 2.74 -7.66
CA HIS A 59 -11.82 2.26 -9.00
C HIS A 59 -11.72 3.34 -10.08
N LEU A 60 -11.88 4.63 -9.71
CA LEU A 60 -11.76 5.76 -10.64
C LEU A 60 -10.29 6.10 -10.94
N HIS A 61 -9.38 5.85 -10.00
CA HIS A 61 -7.95 6.13 -10.18
C HIS A 61 -7.29 5.26 -11.25
N ARG A 62 -7.96 4.17 -11.66
CA ARG A 62 -7.47 3.30 -12.75
C ARG A 62 -7.38 4.03 -14.09
N ASP A 63 -8.20 5.06 -14.28
CA ASP A 63 -8.29 5.84 -15.52
C ASP A 63 -7.55 7.19 -15.39
N GLU A 64 -7.07 7.52 -14.20
CA GLU A 64 -6.31 8.74 -13.91
C GLU A 64 -4.80 8.52 -14.17
N ARG A 65 -4.08 9.64 -14.38
CA ARG A 65 -2.62 9.60 -14.59
C ARG A 65 -1.81 9.25 -13.34
N TYR A 66 -2.44 9.28 -12.18
CA TYR A 66 -1.76 8.98 -10.91
C TYR A 66 -1.61 7.48 -10.69
N CYS A 67 -0.40 7.09 -10.25
CA CYS A 67 -0.03 5.70 -10.02
C CYS A 67 -0.27 5.25 -8.58
N GLY A 68 -0.71 6.14 -7.70
CA GLY A 68 -0.98 5.81 -6.30
C GLY A 68 -0.83 6.98 -5.33
N LEU A 69 -0.53 6.66 -4.08
CA LEU A 69 -0.28 7.60 -3.00
C LEU A 69 1.18 7.58 -2.56
N LEU A 70 1.73 8.76 -2.28
CA LEU A 70 2.89 8.95 -1.44
C LEU A 70 2.43 9.53 -0.10
N LEU A 71 2.49 8.73 0.95
CA LEU A 71 2.20 9.16 2.31
C LEU A 71 3.47 9.77 2.91
N THR A 72 3.40 11.02 3.37
CA THR A 72 4.56 11.72 3.93
C THR A 72 4.29 12.21 5.35
N GLY A 73 5.28 12.03 6.25
CA GLY A 73 5.22 12.50 7.63
C GLY A 73 6.37 11.94 8.46
N GLU A 74 7.00 12.78 9.28
CA GLU A 74 8.15 12.38 10.12
C GLU A 74 7.75 11.59 11.37
N ALA A 75 6.55 11.84 11.91
CA ALA A 75 6.04 11.19 13.11
C ALA A 75 4.52 10.96 12.99
N PRO A 76 4.09 10.03 12.13
CA PRO A 76 2.67 9.80 11.91
C PRO A 76 1.98 9.28 13.16
N ALA A 77 0.76 9.74 13.42
CA ALA A 77 -0.05 9.33 14.56
C ALA A 77 -0.39 7.82 14.57
N LEU A 78 -0.26 7.15 13.46
CA LEU A 78 -0.41 5.72 13.28
C LEU A 78 0.82 5.19 12.55
N ASP A 79 1.40 4.14 13.09
CA ASP A 79 2.54 3.43 12.48
C ASP A 79 2.29 3.14 10.99
N PRO A 80 3.27 3.36 10.10
CA PRO A 80 3.10 3.18 8.65
C PRO A 80 2.63 1.78 8.26
N LEU A 81 3.14 0.72 8.89
CA LEU A 81 2.73 -0.66 8.61
C LEU A 81 1.27 -0.89 9.00
N GLN A 82 0.85 -0.39 10.17
CA GLN A 82 -0.55 -0.46 10.61
C GLN A 82 -1.47 0.33 9.67
N ARG A 83 -1.03 1.51 9.22
CA ARG A 83 -1.75 2.37 8.29
C ARG A 83 -2.00 1.69 6.96
N VAL A 84 -0.94 1.23 6.29
CA VAL A 84 -1.07 0.55 4.99
C VAL A 84 -1.77 -0.81 5.14
N GLY A 85 -1.61 -1.49 6.27
CA GLY A 85 -2.35 -2.72 6.57
C GLY A 85 -3.86 -2.51 6.65
N ALA A 86 -4.30 -1.42 7.31
CA ALA A 86 -5.72 -1.05 7.36
C ALA A 86 -6.26 -0.67 5.96
N MET A 87 -5.46 0.03 5.14
CA MET A 87 -5.81 0.34 3.75
C MET A 87 -5.93 -0.94 2.91
N ALA A 88 -4.98 -1.88 3.04
CA ALA A 88 -5.02 -3.15 2.34
C ALA A 88 -6.25 -3.99 2.74
N GLY A 89 -6.58 -4.04 4.03
CA GLY A 89 -7.80 -4.70 4.53
C GLY A 89 -9.07 -4.08 3.94
N CYS A 90 -9.12 -2.74 3.85
CA CYS A 90 -10.21 -2.01 3.21
C CYS A 90 -10.33 -2.36 1.71
N LEU A 91 -9.23 -2.38 0.99
CA LEU A 91 -9.19 -2.71 -0.43
C LEU A 91 -9.60 -4.17 -0.67
N SER A 92 -9.07 -5.12 0.12
CA SER A 92 -9.37 -6.55 -0.01
C SER A 92 -10.86 -6.85 0.20
N ARG A 93 -11.50 -6.25 1.21
CA ARG A 93 -12.97 -6.43 1.41
C ARG A 93 -13.82 -5.75 0.33
N ASN A 94 -13.25 -4.83 -0.44
CA ASN A 94 -13.87 -4.26 -1.63
C ASN A 94 -13.42 -4.94 -2.93
N PHE A 95 -12.92 -6.19 -2.82
CA PHE A 95 -12.51 -7.04 -3.94
C PHE A 95 -11.36 -6.50 -4.79
N VAL A 96 -10.54 -5.62 -4.20
CA VAL A 96 -9.28 -5.18 -4.80
C VAL A 96 -8.16 -6.08 -4.29
N ARG A 97 -7.39 -6.68 -5.19
CA ARG A 97 -6.21 -7.47 -4.85
C ARG A 97 -5.11 -6.53 -4.34
N ALA A 98 -5.08 -6.31 -3.03
CA ALA A 98 -4.09 -5.50 -2.34
C ALA A 98 -3.02 -6.38 -1.70
N ARG A 99 -1.78 -5.89 -1.63
CA ARG A 99 -0.69 -6.60 -0.97
C ARG A 99 0.25 -5.63 -0.27
N VAL A 100 0.47 -5.85 1.02
CA VAL A 100 1.52 -5.18 1.80
C VAL A 100 2.80 -5.97 1.67
N VAL A 101 3.89 -5.31 1.28
CA VAL A 101 5.19 -5.95 1.07
C VAL A 101 6.28 -4.99 1.55
N PRO A 102 7.23 -5.44 2.38
CA PRO A 102 8.45 -4.68 2.67
C PRO A 102 9.20 -4.32 1.39
N LEU A 103 9.87 -3.17 1.38
CA LEU A 103 10.58 -2.72 0.18
C LEU A 103 11.59 -3.75 -0.32
N LEU A 104 12.40 -4.31 0.56
CA LEU A 104 13.43 -5.28 0.15
C LEU A 104 12.82 -6.50 -0.53
N ASP A 105 11.75 -7.07 0.01
CA ASP A 105 11.05 -8.21 -0.58
C ASP A 105 10.48 -7.86 -1.97
N ALA A 106 9.97 -6.63 -2.12
CA ALA A 106 9.47 -6.15 -3.41
C ALA A 106 10.60 -6.02 -4.45
N LEU A 107 11.79 -5.55 -4.04
CA LEU A 107 12.95 -5.43 -4.92
C LEU A 107 13.53 -6.79 -5.29
N GLU A 108 13.62 -7.72 -4.34
CA GLU A 108 14.07 -9.11 -4.58
C GLU A 108 13.13 -9.83 -5.55
N ALA A 109 11.82 -9.71 -5.37
CA ALA A 109 10.84 -10.27 -6.29
C ALA A 109 10.99 -9.66 -7.70
N THR A 110 11.24 -8.35 -7.79
CA THR A 110 11.49 -7.67 -9.07
C THR A 110 12.76 -8.17 -9.75
N ALA A 111 13.85 -8.32 -8.98
CA ALA A 111 15.12 -8.83 -9.48
C ALA A 111 15.02 -10.28 -9.96
N ALA A 112 14.21 -11.10 -9.29
CA ALA A 112 13.93 -12.48 -9.67
C ALA A 112 12.94 -12.60 -10.84
N GLY A 113 12.43 -11.50 -11.38
CA GLY A 113 11.40 -11.50 -12.43
C GLY A 113 10.04 -12.04 -11.94
N ALA A 114 9.84 -12.15 -10.63
CA ALA A 114 8.59 -12.63 -10.05
C ALA A 114 7.53 -11.53 -10.10
N PRO A 115 6.34 -11.79 -10.66
CA PRO A 115 5.32 -10.76 -10.77
C PRO A 115 4.73 -10.41 -9.40
N LEU A 116 4.82 -9.14 -9.01
CA LEU A 116 4.04 -8.60 -7.90
C LEU A 116 2.60 -8.33 -8.39
N ALA A 117 1.83 -9.40 -8.53
CA ALA A 117 0.53 -9.41 -9.23
C ALA A 117 -0.62 -8.76 -8.43
N ALA A 118 -0.34 -7.80 -7.55
CA ALA A 118 -1.34 -7.06 -6.81
C ALA A 118 -1.83 -5.84 -7.60
N THR A 119 -3.14 -5.60 -7.62
CA THR A 119 -3.73 -4.37 -8.19
C THR A 119 -3.25 -3.15 -7.40
N CYS A 120 -3.19 -3.25 -6.07
CA CYS A 120 -2.60 -2.25 -5.20
C CYS A 120 -1.45 -2.85 -4.40
N LEU A 121 -0.24 -2.32 -4.59
CA LEU A 121 0.95 -2.66 -3.81
C LEU A 121 1.15 -1.59 -2.74
N LEU A 122 1.37 -2.00 -1.49
CA LEU A 122 1.57 -1.08 -0.36
C LEU A 122 2.92 -1.37 0.28
N ILE A 123 3.78 -0.36 0.31
CA ILE A 123 5.15 -0.44 0.82
C ILE A 123 5.30 0.51 2.02
N PRO A 124 5.27 -0.02 3.26
CA PRO A 124 5.29 0.80 4.48
C PRO A 124 6.66 1.41 4.81
N ASP A 125 7.72 0.83 4.30
CA ASP A 125 9.12 1.11 4.60
C ASP A 125 9.88 1.60 3.36
N PHE A 126 9.21 2.38 2.50
CA PHE A 126 9.78 2.84 1.24
C PHE A 126 11.06 3.65 1.44
N VAL A 127 11.08 4.57 2.42
CA VAL A 127 12.30 5.20 2.92
C VAL A 127 12.50 4.73 4.37
N PRO A 128 13.65 4.10 4.71
CA PRO A 128 13.91 3.65 6.07
C PRO A 128 13.90 4.82 7.05
N GLU A 129 13.28 4.66 8.23
CA GLU A 129 13.22 5.69 9.29
C GLU A 129 14.61 6.17 9.74
N ARG A 130 15.62 5.32 9.58
CA ARG A 130 17.03 5.64 9.78
C ARG A 130 17.75 5.55 8.44
N ALA A 131 17.36 6.39 7.50
CA ALA A 131 18.24 6.67 6.39
C ALA A 131 19.55 7.23 6.99
N ALA A 132 20.42 6.29 7.39
CA ALA A 132 21.81 6.65 7.69
C ALA A 132 22.26 7.45 6.47
N VAL A 133 23.05 8.50 6.68
CA VAL A 133 23.58 9.50 5.75
C VAL A 133 24.18 8.94 4.43
N ARG A 134 23.82 7.75 4.02
CA ARG A 134 24.31 7.04 2.83
C ARG A 134 23.19 6.87 1.83
N GLU A 135 23.44 7.35 0.63
CA GLU A 135 22.65 7.04 -0.56
C GLU A 135 22.44 5.53 -0.72
N ALA A 136 21.26 5.14 -1.17
CA ALA A 136 20.99 3.74 -1.45
C ALA A 136 21.98 3.18 -2.49
N PRO A 137 22.41 1.93 -2.36
CA PRO A 137 23.27 1.31 -3.36
C PRO A 137 22.64 1.36 -4.76
N ALA A 138 23.46 1.57 -5.78
CA ALA A 138 22.98 1.74 -7.17
C ALA A 138 22.05 0.61 -7.65
N TRP A 139 22.31 -0.64 -7.23
CA TRP A 139 21.43 -1.77 -7.57
C TRP A 139 20.02 -1.60 -7.00
N ARG A 140 19.90 -1.05 -5.76
CA ARG A 140 18.61 -0.81 -5.11
C ARG A 140 17.83 0.26 -5.87
N VAL A 141 18.48 1.35 -6.24
CA VAL A 141 17.89 2.43 -7.04
C VAL A 141 17.43 1.90 -8.40
N ALA A 142 18.24 1.08 -9.06
CA ALA A 142 17.91 0.48 -10.34
C ALA A 142 16.67 -0.45 -10.25
N GLN A 143 16.64 -1.36 -9.25
CA GLN A 143 15.50 -2.25 -9.04
C GLN A 143 14.22 -1.50 -8.63
N LEU A 144 14.37 -0.46 -7.79
CA LEU A 144 13.25 0.40 -7.41
C LEU A 144 12.68 1.11 -8.65
N THR A 145 13.54 1.69 -9.47
CA THR A 145 13.13 2.36 -10.71
C THR A 145 12.42 1.38 -11.64
N ALA A 146 12.93 0.16 -11.78
CA ALA A 146 12.30 -0.89 -12.58
C ALA A 146 10.91 -1.27 -12.03
N LEU A 147 10.77 -1.45 -10.71
CA LEU A 147 9.51 -1.74 -10.05
C LEU A 147 8.47 -0.63 -10.32
N LEU A 148 8.82 0.63 -10.03
CA LEU A 148 7.91 1.77 -10.18
C LEU A 148 7.52 1.97 -11.64
N THR A 149 8.46 1.88 -12.57
CA THR A 149 8.20 2.01 -14.01
C THR A 149 7.32 0.88 -14.55
N ALA A 150 7.59 -0.36 -14.12
CA ALA A 150 6.78 -1.52 -14.52
C ALA A 150 5.32 -1.40 -14.02
N ARG A 151 5.11 -0.82 -12.84
CA ARG A 151 3.76 -0.58 -12.33
C ARG A 151 3.09 0.60 -13.00
N TRP A 152 3.82 1.68 -13.26
CA TRP A 152 3.33 2.85 -13.97
C TRP A 152 2.92 2.54 -15.42
N SER A 153 3.70 1.72 -16.12
CA SER A 153 3.41 1.34 -17.51
C SER A 153 2.17 0.44 -17.68
N ARG A 154 1.64 -0.12 -16.58
CA ARG A 154 0.45 -0.99 -16.60
C ARG A 154 -0.77 -0.26 -16.07
N ALA A 155 -1.72 0.01 -16.95
CA ALA A 155 -2.99 0.63 -16.57
C ALA A 155 -3.68 -0.14 -15.43
N GLY A 156 -4.20 0.59 -14.47
CA GLY A 156 -4.98 0.04 -13.36
C GLY A 156 -4.18 -0.51 -12.18
N LEU A 157 -2.84 -0.46 -12.21
CA LEU A 157 -2.02 -0.77 -11.04
C LEU A 157 -1.79 0.50 -10.21
N GLN A 158 -1.96 0.38 -8.90
CA GLN A 158 -1.74 1.45 -7.94
C GLN A 158 -0.66 1.04 -6.92
N THR A 159 0.07 2.01 -6.41
CA THR A 159 1.10 1.77 -5.38
C THR A 159 0.94 2.79 -4.27
N VAL A 160 0.94 2.35 -3.01
CA VAL A 160 0.98 3.22 -1.84
C VAL A 160 2.36 3.11 -1.22
N LEU A 161 3.03 4.24 -1.05
CA LEU A 161 4.39 4.34 -0.52
C LEU A 161 4.37 5.21 0.73
N TYR A 162 5.19 4.88 1.72
CA TYR A 162 5.44 5.77 2.85
C TYR A 162 6.89 6.22 2.88
N ALA A 163 7.09 7.53 3.05
CA ALA A 163 8.38 8.15 3.29
C ALA A 163 8.23 9.28 4.33
N PRO A 164 9.26 9.59 5.14
CA PRO A 164 9.21 10.75 6.03
C PRO A 164 8.97 12.06 5.26
N SER A 165 9.63 12.23 4.11
CA SER A 165 9.41 13.34 3.20
C SER A 165 9.85 13.01 1.77
N LEU A 166 9.42 13.82 0.80
CA LEU A 166 9.93 13.73 -0.57
C LEU A 166 11.42 14.12 -0.65
N ALA A 167 11.90 14.99 0.25
CA ALA A 167 13.32 15.35 0.34
C ALA A 167 14.18 14.16 0.81
N ASP A 168 13.67 13.35 1.76
CA ASP A 168 14.33 12.11 2.18
C ASP A 168 14.37 11.09 1.07
N THR A 169 13.32 10.99 0.27
CA THR A 169 13.28 10.15 -0.93
C THR A 169 14.35 10.58 -1.93
N ALA A 170 14.51 11.89 -2.16
CA ALA A 170 15.55 12.41 -3.06
C ALA A 170 16.96 12.14 -2.54
N ARG A 171 17.15 12.22 -1.22
CA ARG A 171 18.44 11.93 -0.57
C ARG A 171 18.80 10.45 -0.64
N GLU A 172 17.83 9.56 -0.44
CA GLU A 172 18.05 8.11 -0.43
C GLU A 172 18.21 7.55 -1.86
N TYR A 173 17.32 7.93 -2.79
CA TYR A 173 17.21 7.31 -4.12
C TYR A 173 17.57 8.23 -5.29
N GLY A 174 17.92 9.48 -5.02
CA GLY A 174 18.24 10.47 -6.04
C GLY A 174 17.04 11.24 -6.58
N GLY A 175 17.35 12.35 -7.27
CA GLY A 175 16.33 13.27 -7.79
C GLY A 175 15.37 12.63 -8.78
N PHE A 176 15.84 11.71 -9.61
CA PHE A 176 14.98 11.05 -10.61
C PHE A 176 13.79 10.30 -9.97
N VAL A 177 14.02 9.54 -8.90
CA VAL A 177 12.94 8.83 -8.19
C VAL A 177 11.98 9.82 -7.53
N ALA A 178 12.50 10.86 -6.89
CA ALA A 178 11.68 11.90 -6.27
C ALA A 178 10.81 12.63 -7.31
N ASP A 179 11.35 12.95 -8.49
CA ASP A 179 10.60 13.59 -9.56
C ASP A 179 9.54 12.66 -10.17
N LEU A 180 9.84 11.38 -10.30
CA LEU A 180 8.85 10.37 -10.73
C LEU A 180 7.68 10.33 -9.74
N LEU A 181 7.95 10.32 -8.43
CA LEU A 181 6.89 10.32 -7.43
C LEU A 181 6.09 11.63 -7.45
N ARG A 182 6.76 12.79 -7.50
CA ARG A 182 6.08 14.09 -7.58
C ARG A 182 5.13 14.22 -8.76
N ASN A 183 5.50 13.63 -9.90
CA ASN A 183 4.72 13.76 -11.13
C ASN A 183 3.59 12.73 -11.28
N HIS A 184 3.70 11.58 -10.59
CA HIS A 184 2.80 10.44 -10.82
C HIS A 184 2.06 9.95 -9.59
N TYR A 185 2.36 10.48 -8.40
CA TYR A 185 1.70 10.10 -7.15
C TYR A 185 0.98 11.29 -6.52
N ILE A 186 -0.12 11.01 -5.84
CA ILE A 186 -0.79 12.00 -5.00
C ILE A 186 -0.04 11.99 -3.66
N GLU A 187 0.59 13.11 -3.31
CA GLU A 187 1.22 13.27 -2.01
C GLU A 187 0.16 13.61 -0.95
N VAL A 188 0.21 12.87 0.16
CA VAL A 188 -0.69 13.04 1.30
C VAL A 188 0.15 13.13 2.57
N ALA A 189 0.15 14.30 3.20
CA ALA A 189 0.77 14.49 4.52
C ALA A 189 -0.08 13.80 5.62
N ILE A 190 0.59 13.04 6.52
CA ILE A 190 -0.04 12.19 7.55
C ILE A 190 0.55 12.45 8.94
#